data_6ce09b7c2fea010170c07c24d431633d
#
_entry.id   6ce09b7c2fea010170c07c24d431633d
#
_cell.length_a   1.000
_cell.length_b   1.000
_cell.length_c   1.000
_cell.angle_alpha   90.00
_cell.angle_beta   90.00
_cell.angle_gamma   90.00
#
_symmetry.space_group_name_H-M   'P 1'
#
loop_
_entity.id
_entity.type
_entity.pdbx_description
1 polymer ?
#
loop_
_entity_poly.entity_id
_entity_poly.type
_entity_poly.pdbx_seq_one_letter_code
_entity_poly.pdbx_strand_id
1 'polypeptide(L)'
;MLHAVDPKGSFFKFFNKIPFILQIVIGMILGILLALVLPEGQDFVFLLGDLFVSALKAIAPLLVFVLVSASIARHQQGANAKLKPILVLYVVAMFLSAATALIMARLFPSTFTVLADQATASAPENVSTVLVSCIKKAVDNPVNALLSGNYIGILFWGVLFGILFRAANDQTKAVLSDFASIVSGVVRIVIRFAPLGVFGLVYASCTKEGGF
;
A
#
# COMPACT_ATOMS: atom_id res chain seq x y z
N MET A 1 1.13 -11.02 -25.60
CA MET A 1 1.84 -12.19 -25.03
C MET A 1 3.25 -11.74 -24.67
N LEU A 2 3.47 -11.28 -23.44
CA LEU A 2 4.81 -11.00 -22.92
C LEU A 2 5.38 -12.32 -22.43
N HIS A 3 6.35 -12.85 -23.16
CA HIS A 3 7.15 -13.99 -22.73
C HIS A 3 7.74 -13.69 -21.34
N ALA A 4 7.38 -14.53 -20.37
CA ALA A 4 8.03 -14.54 -19.06
C ALA A 4 9.52 -14.80 -19.28
N VAL A 5 10.35 -13.86 -18.83
CA VAL A 5 11.80 -14.06 -18.71
C VAL A 5 12.01 -15.18 -17.68
N ASP A 6 12.44 -16.32 -18.15
CA ASP A 6 12.70 -17.53 -17.36
C ASP A 6 14.12 -17.44 -16.77
N PRO A 7 14.32 -17.12 -15.49
CA PRO A 7 15.65 -17.16 -14.89
C PRO A 7 16.02 -18.63 -14.63
N LYS A 8 16.85 -19.20 -15.50
CA LYS A 8 17.43 -20.54 -15.36
C LYS A 8 18.39 -20.59 -14.16
N GLY A 9 17.86 -20.88 -12.97
CA GLY A 9 18.66 -21.18 -11.80
C GLY A 9 17.94 -22.22 -10.95
N SER A 10 18.60 -23.32 -10.58
CA SER A 10 18.04 -24.42 -9.78
C SER A 10 17.47 -23.93 -8.43
N PHE A 11 18.03 -22.87 -7.89
CA PHE A 11 17.58 -22.19 -6.67
C PHE A 11 16.18 -21.54 -6.86
N PHE A 12 15.93 -20.92 -8.01
CA PHE A 12 14.63 -20.31 -8.36
C PHE A 12 13.53 -21.35 -8.55
N LYS A 13 13.84 -22.56 -9.03
CA LYS A 13 12.86 -23.64 -9.20
C LYS A 13 12.36 -24.20 -7.88
N PHE A 14 13.19 -24.22 -6.84
CA PHE A 14 12.79 -24.67 -5.50
C PHE A 14 11.90 -23.62 -4.82
N PHE A 15 12.23 -22.34 -4.94
CA PHE A 15 11.43 -21.23 -4.42
C PHE A 15 10.03 -21.15 -5.07
N ASN A 16 9.92 -21.51 -6.34
CA ASN A 16 8.64 -21.44 -7.08
C ASN A 16 7.65 -22.57 -6.71
N LYS A 17 8.09 -23.61 -5.98
CA LYS A 17 7.23 -24.68 -5.43
C LYS A 17 6.60 -24.33 -4.07
N ILE A 18 7.15 -23.35 -3.38
CA ILE A 18 6.67 -22.93 -2.05
C ILE A 18 5.59 -21.86 -2.24
N PRO A 19 4.40 -22.00 -1.59
CA PRO A 19 3.39 -20.95 -1.63
C PRO A 19 3.99 -19.62 -1.17
N PHE A 20 3.64 -18.53 -1.87
CA PHE A 20 4.20 -17.19 -1.63
C PHE A 20 4.08 -16.73 -0.17
N ILE A 21 2.96 -17.06 0.48
CA ILE A 21 2.72 -16.76 1.90
C ILE A 21 3.76 -17.47 2.79
N LEU A 22 4.08 -18.72 2.48
CA LEU A 22 5.06 -19.48 3.26
C LEU A 22 6.48 -18.90 3.10
N GLN A 23 6.82 -18.36 1.92
CA GLN A 23 8.10 -17.65 1.71
C GLN A 23 8.20 -16.41 2.60
N ILE A 24 7.10 -15.64 2.76
CA ILE A 24 7.05 -14.48 3.65
C ILE A 24 7.23 -14.91 5.11
N VAL A 25 6.54 -15.97 5.54
CA VAL A 25 6.67 -16.51 6.91
C VAL A 25 8.09 -16.98 7.19
N ILE A 26 8.72 -17.67 6.24
CA ILE A 26 10.14 -18.08 6.35
C ILE A 26 11.03 -16.83 6.47
N GLY A 27 10.82 -15.82 5.63
CA GLY A 27 11.55 -14.55 5.72
C GLY A 27 11.42 -13.88 7.08
N MET A 28 10.20 -13.85 7.64
CA MET A 28 9.93 -13.31 8.97
C MET A 28 10.67 -14.08 10.07
N ILE A 29 10.60 -15.41 10.08
CA ILE A 29 11.29 -16.26 11.06
C ILE A 29 12.80 -16.08 10.97
N LEU A 30 13.36 -16.05 9.75
CA LEU A 30 14.78 -15.81 9.55
C LEU A 30 15.20 -14.42 10.02
N GLY A 31 14.38 -13.39 9.84
CA GLY A 31 14.61 -12.04 10.36
C GLY A 31 14.70 -12.00 11.88
N ILE A 32 13.79 -12.67 12.58
CA ILE A 32 13.82 -12.80 14.06
C ILE A 32 15.09 -13.56 14.51
N LEU A 33 15.35 -14.72 13.89
CA LEU A 33 16.53 -15.54 14.26
C LEU A 33 17.84 -14.77 14.05
N LEU A 34 17.95 -14.04 12.95
CA LEU A 34 19.13 -13.23 12.69
C LEU A 34 19.29 -12.10 13.72
N ALA A 35 18.20 -11.44 14.12
CA ALA A 35 18.21 -10.41 15.14
C ALA A 35 18.66 -10.93 16.52
N LEU A 36 18.33 -12.17 16.86
CA LEU A 36 18.78 -12.83 18.09
C LEU A 36 20.26 -13.21 18.09
N VAL A 37 20.81 -13.58 16.91
CA VAL A 37 22.19 -14.03 16.79
C VAL A 37 23.16 -12.86 16.56
N LEU A 38 22.72 -11.86 15.80
CA LEU A 38 23.51 -10.68 15.40
C LEU A 38 22.69 -9.40 15.71
N PRO A 39 22.62 -8.99 16.99
CA PRO A 39 21.86 -7.80 17.39
C PRO A 39 22.49 -6.48 16.91
N GLU A 40 23.80 -6.47 16.63
CA GLU A 40 24.48 -5.29 16.07
C GLU A 40 24.18 -5.16 14.57
N GLY A 41 23.57 -4.05 14.20
CA GLY A 41 22.92 -3.79 12.94
C GLY A 41 23.73 -4.11 11.70
N GLN A 42 23.26 -5.03 10.92
CA GLN A 42 23.78 -5.32 9.59
C GLN A 42 23.15 -4.32 8.60
N ASP A 43 23.84 -3.25 8.24
CA ASP A 43 23.36 -2.17 7.36
C ASP A 43 22.76 -2.70 6.05
N PHE A 44 23.31 -3.78 5.51
CA PHE A 44 22.78 -4.42 4.31
C PHE A 44 21.39 -5.02 4.51
N VAL A 45 21.09 -5.58 5.67
CA VAL A 45 19.77 -6.16 5.98
C VAL A 45 18.74 -5.06 6.17
N PHE A 46 19.11 -3.97 6.83
CA PHE A 46 18.27 -2.77 6.93
C PHE A 46 17.94 -2.20 5.55
N LEU A 47 18.94 -2.11 4.66
CA LEU A 47 18.77 -1.61 3.30
C LEU A 47 17.73 -2.43 2.52
N LEU A 48 17.70 -3.76 2.67
CA LEU A 48 16.70 -4.60 1.98
C LEU A 48 15.28 -4.27 2.38
N GLY A 49 15.04 -4.06 3.69
CA GLY A 49 13.73 -3.65 4.21
C GLY A 49 13.32 -2.26 3.71
N ASP A 50 14.23 -1.30 3.82
CA ASP A 50 13.98 0.08 3.41
C ASP A 50 13.75 0.21 1.90
N LEU A 51 14.52 -0.49 1.08
CA LEU A 51 14.32 -0.52 -0.38
C LEU A 51 12.96 -1.09 -0.75
N PHE A 52 12.54 -2.16 -0.09
CA PHE A 52 11.24 -2.77 -0.36
C PHE A 52 10.08 -1.81 -0.04
N VAL A 53 10.10 -1.18 1.15
CA VAL A 53 9.07 -0.19 1.54
C VAL A 53 9.11 1.02 0.64
N SER A 54 10.29 1.53 0.30
CA SER A 54 10.46 2.67 -0.58
C SER A 54 9.93 2.38 -1.98
N ALA A 55 10.19 1.18 -2.52
CA ALA A 55 9.65 0.77 -3.82
C ALA A 55 8.12 0.69 -3.81
N LEU A 56 7.50 0.16 -2.73
CA LEU A 56 6.05 0.15 -2.59
C LEU A 56 5.47 1.56 -2.48
N LYS A 57 6.09 2.43 -1.67
CA LYS A 57 5.66 3.82 -1.51
C LYS A 57 5.79 4.62 -2.82
N ALA A 58 6.82 4.36 -3.61
CA ALA A 58 7.05 5.05 -4.86
C ALA A 58 6.01 4.74 -5.94
N ILE A 59 5.59 3.47 -6.05
CA ILE A 59 4.66 3.05 -7.12
C ILE A 59 3.18 3.24 -6.73
N ALA A 60 2.84 3.26 -5.43
CA ALA A 60 1.47 3.28 -4.95
C ALA A 60 0.66 4.49 -5.43
N PRO A 61 1.17 5.75 -5.40
CA PRO A 61 0.45 6.91 -5.89
C PRO A 61 0.05 6.78 -7.36
N LEU A 62 0.99 6.38 -8.21
CA LEU A 62 0.76 6.19 -9.64
C LEU A 62 -0.25 5.06 -9.91
N LEU A 63 -0.13 3.94 -9.17
CA LEU A 63 -1.06 2.82 -9.29
C LEU A 63 -2.49 3.26 -8.98
N VAL A 64 -2.71 3.95 -7.86
CA VAL A 64 -4.05 4.39 -7.45
C VAL A 64 -4.64 5.35 -8.48
N PHE A 65 -3.88 6.36 -8.92
CA PHE A 65 -4.32 7.31 -9.93
C PHE A 65 -4.77 6.62 -11.22
N VAL A 66 -3.91 5.76 -11.76
CA VAL A 66 -4.17 5.12 -13.06
C VAL A 66 -5.30 4.10 -12.97
N LEU A 67 -5.34 3.27 -11.92
CA LEU A 67 -6.41 2.29 -11.73
C LEU A 67 -7.78 2.95 -11.57
N VAL A 68 -7.87 4.02 -10.76
CA VAL A 68 -9.13 4.73 -10.55
C VAL A 68 -9.59 5.37 -11.86
N SER A 69 -8.70 6.08 -12.56
CA SER A 69 -9.01 6.71 -13.84
C SER A 69 -9.46 5.68 -14.88
N ALA A 70 -8.74 4.56 -15.04
CA ALA A 70 -9.08 3.51 -15.98
C ALA A 70 -10.39 2.79 -15.65
N SER A 71 -10.64 2.52 -14.37
CA SER A 71 -11.86 1.86 -13.91
C SER A 71 -13.09 2.71 -14.19
N ILE A 72 -13.03 4.02 -13.93
CA ILE A 72 -14.13 4.96 -14.17
C ILE A 72 -14.32 5.17 -15.67
N ALA A 73 -13.26 5.31 -16.45
CA ALA A 73 -13.31 5.50 -17.90
C ALA A 73 -14.02 4.34 -18.62
N ARG A 74 -13.82 3.10 -18.14
CA ARG A 74 -14.44 1.88 -18.70
C ARG A 74 -15.84 1.59 -18.21
N HIS A 75 -16.29 2.24 -17.14
CA HIS A 75 -17.62 1.98 -16.60
C HIS A 75 -18.70 2.44 -17.57
N GLN A 76 -19.40 1.48 -18.19
CA GLN A 76 -20.51 1.75 -19.11
C GLN A 76 -21.70 2.34 -18.34
N GLN A 77 -22.30 3.39 -18.90
CA GLN A 77 -23.56 3.93 -18.40
C GLN A 77 -24.65 2.86 -18.57
N GLY A 78 -25.22 2.42 -17.47
CA GLY A 78 -26.26 1.39 -17.47
C GLY A 78 -25.90 0.06 -16.84
N ALA A 79 -24.64 -0.22 -16.56
CA ALA A 79 -24.32 -1.29 -15.65
C ALA A 79 -24.89 -0.93 -14.27
N ASN A 80 -25.93 -1.65 -13.82
CA ASN A 80 -26.49 -1.55 -12.46
C ASN A 80 -25.38 -1.96 -11.45
N ALA A 81 -24.40 -1.08 -11.29
CA ALA A 81 -23.41 -1.26 -10.25
C ALA A 81 -24.17 -1.23 -8.93
N LYS A 82 -24.21 -2.34 -8.23
CA LYS A 82 -24.79 -2.45 -6.89
C LYS A 82 -23.91 -1.68 -5.90
N LEU A 83 -23.74 -0.36 -6.13
CA LEU A 83 -22.90 0.52 -5.31
C LEU A 83 -23.43 0.62 -3.89
N LYS A 84 -24.78 0.66 -3.73
CA LYS A 84 -25.41 0.77 -2.43
C LYS A 84 -25.02 -0.38 -1.46
N PRO A 85 -25.14 -1.68 -1.84
CA PRO A 85 -24.70 -2.75 -0.94
C PRO A 85 -23.20 -2.73 -0.67
N ILE A 86 -22.36 -2.33 -1.64
CA ILE A 86 -20.91 -2.22 -1.43
C ILE A 86 -20.59 -1.12 -0.40
N LEU A 87 -21.21 0.06 -0.52
CA LEU A 87 -21.03 1.16 0.43
C LEU A 87 -21.52 0.78 1.84
N VAL A 88 -22.69 0.14 1.95
CA VAL A 88 -23.21 -0.33 3.24
C VAL A 88 -22.26 -1.35 3.87
N LEU A 89 -21.78 -2.34 3.09
CA LEU A 89 -20.85 -3.33 3.58
C LEU A 89 -19.53 -2.69 4.05
N TYR A 90 -19.03 -1.69 3.31
CA TYR A 90 -17.82 -0.96 3.67
C TYR A 90 -17.98 -0.21 5.01
N VAL A 91 -19.08 0.52 5.18
CA VAL A 91 -19.37 1.25 6.42
C VAL A 91 -19.51 0.29 7.60
N VAL A 92 -20.25 -0.81 7.42
CA VAL A 92 -20.37 -1.87 8.45
C VAL A 92 -19.03 -2.45 8.83
N ALA A 93 -18.17 -2.76 7.84
CA ALA A 93 -16.84 -3.28 8.09
C ALA A 93 -15.95 -2.29 8.85
N MET A 94 -16.05 -0.97 8.57
CA MET A 94 -15.35 0.06 9.33
C MET A 94 -15.80 0.10 10.81
N PHE A 95 -17.12 0.06 11.06
CA PHE A 95 -17.63 0.03 12.43
C PHE A 95 -17.22 -1.24 13.19
N LEU A 96 -17.28 -2.39 12.55
CA LEU A 96 -16.83 -3.66 13.15
C LEU A 96 -15.33 -3.62 13.46
N SER A 97 -14.51 -3.09 12.57
CA SER A 97 -13.08 -2.92 12.80
C SER A 97 -12.78 -2.00 13.98
N ALA A 98 -13.45 -0.84 14.05
CA ALA A 98 -13.30 0.09 15.17
C ALA A 98 -13.77 -0.53 16.50
N ALA A 99 -14.89 -1.24 16.52
CA ALA A 99 -15.39 -1.94 17.69
C ALA A 99 -14.40 -3.02 18.16
N THR A 100 -13.87 -3.81 17.23
CA THR A 100 -12.87 -4.85 17.54
C THR A 100 -11.61 -4.24 18.14
N ALA A 101 -11.12 -3.13 17.58
CA ALA A 101 -9.94 -2.42 18.08
C ALA A 101 -10.17 -1.90 19.51
N LEU A 102 -11.34 -1.32 19.80
CA LEU A 102 -11.71 -0.84 21.14
C LEU A 102 -11.82 -1.99 22.15
N ILE A 103 -12.41 -3.11 21.76
CA ILE A 103 -12.52 -4.31 22.62
C ILE A 103 -11.13 -4.85 22.92
N MET A 104 -10.26 -4.99 21.91
CA MET A 104 -8.90 -5.48 22.11
C MET A 104 -8.06 -4.53 22.97
N ALA A 105 -8.16 -3.22 22.78
CA ALA A 105 -7.48 -2.25 23.62
C ALA A 105 -7.94 -2.27 25.10
N ARG A 106 -9.20 -2.63 25.34
CA ARG A 106 -9.72 -2.82 26.70
C ARG A 106 -9.30 -4.14 27.34
N LEU A 107 -9.23 -5.22 26.55
CA LEU A 107 -8.84 -6.55 27.03
C LEU A 107 -7.32 -6.66 27.26
N PHE A 108 -6.54 -5.99 26.44
CA PHE A 108 -5.08 -6.02 26.47
C PHE A 108 -4.54 -4.58 26.57
N PRO A 109 -4.64 -3.92 27.74
CA PRO A 109 -4.14 -2.57 27.90
C PRO A 109 -2.61 -2.58 27.76
N SER A 110 -2.10 -2.06 26.65
CA SER A 110 -0.68 -1.83 26.43
C SER A 110 -0.35 -0.37 26.69
N THR A 111 0.58 -0.09 27.60
CA THR A 111 1.12 1.24 27.80
C THR A 111 2.24 1.45 26.78
N PHE A 112 1.97 2.23 25.75
CA PHE A 112 3.03 2.71 24.87
C PHE A 112 3.77 3.84 25.57
N THR A 113 5.06 3.68 25.81
CA THR A 113 5.93 4.80 26.17
C THR A 113 6.08 5.68 24.93
N VAL A 114 5.22 6.67 24.79
CA VAL A 114 5.39 7.67 23.74
C VAL A 114 6.65 8.45 24.10
N LEU A 115 7.72 8.29 23.32
CA LEU A 115 8.88 9.16 23.41
C LEU A 115 8.39 10.57 23.13
N ALA A 116 8.49 11.44 24.12
CA ALA A 116 7.89 12.78 24.16
C ALA A 116 8.29 13.69 22.97
N ASP A 117 9.35 13.35 22.26
CA ASP A 117 9.86 14.10 21.11
C ASP A 117 9.07 13.92 19.80
N GLN A 118 8.14 12.97 19.72
CA GLN A 118 7.31 12.76 18.51
C GLN A 118 5.84 13.18 18.69
N ALA A 119 5.46 13.71 19.82
CA ALA A 119 4.10 14.15 20.13
C ALA A 119 3.77 15.55 19.56
N THR A 120 4.28 15.91 18.38
CA THR A 120 3.88 17.16 17.69
C THR A 120 2.62 17.00 16.82
N ALA A 121 2.01 15.82 16.79
CA ALA A 121 0.70 15.65 16.19
C ALA A 121 -0.37 16.02 17.24
N SER A 122 -0.62 17.33 17.39
CA SER A 122 -1.79 17.80 18.13
C SER A 122 -3.04 17.22 17.49
N ALA A 123 -3.88 16.54 18.28
CA ALA A 123 -5.18 16.09 17.81
C ALA A 123 -5.93 17.31 17.24
N PRO A 124 -6.59 17.18 16.07
CA PRO A 124 -7.31 18.30 15.47
C PRO A 124 -8.39 18.79 16.43
N GLU A 125 -8.33 20.07 16.79
CA GLU A 125 -9.21 20.69 17.78
C GLU A 125 -10.70 20.62 17.39
N ASN A 126 -11.01 20.57 16.08
CA ASN A 126 -12.37 20.57 15.55
C ASN A 126 -12.52 19.74 14.27
N VAL A 127 -13.66 19.06 14.14
CA VAL A 127 -14.04 18.31 12.92
C VAL A 127 -14.05 19.22 11.68
N SER A 128 -14.44 20.49 11.82
CA SER A 128 -14.42 21.47 10.74
C SER A 128 -13.02 21.72 10.17
N THR A 129 -12.02 21.78 11.01
CA THR A 129 -10.60 21.98 10.60
C THR A 129 -10.11 20.78 9.79
N VAL A 130 -10.49 19.57 10.18
CA VAL A 130 -10.18 18.34 9.44
C VAL A 130 -10.86 18.35 8.06
N LEU A 131 -12.13 18.70 8.00
CA LEU A 131 -12.87 18.75 6.72
C LEU A 131 -12.27 19.78 5.74
N VAL A 132 -11.95 20.99 6.24
CA VAL A 132 -11.29 22.03 5.44
C VAL A 132 -9.93 21.54 4.94
N SER A 133 -9.14 20.88 5.78
CA SER A 133 -7.85 20.32 5.38
C SER A 133 -8.00 19.23 4.30
N CYS A 134 -9.01 18.37 4.42
CA CYS A 134 -9.30 17.36 3.41
C CYS A 134 -9.70 17.97 2.06
N ILE A 135 -10.54 19.04 2.05
CA ILE A 135 -10.91 19.74 0.83
C ILE A 135 -9.69 20.40 0.18
N LYS A 136 -8.85 21.08 0.97
CA LYS A 136 -7.60 21.67 0.46
C LYS A 136 -6.67 20.61 -0.14
N LYS A 137 -6.51 19.47 0.52
CA LYS A 137 -5.72 18.34 0.01
C LYS A 137 -6.30 17.74 -1.26
N ALA A 138 -7.64 17.73 -1.42
CA ALA A 138 -8.28 17.22 -2.64
C ALA A 138 -7.97 18.07 -3.86
N VAL A 139 -7.92 19.40 -3.71
CA VAL A 139 -7.68 20.36 -4.81
C VAL A 139 -6.20 20.71 -4.98
N ASP A 140 -5.30 20.00 -4.31
CA ASP A 140 -3.84 20.17 -4.48
C ASP A 140 -3.43 19.89 -5.94
N ASN A 141 -2.30 20.46 -6.35
CA ASN A 141 -1.74 20.21 -7.69
C ASN A 141 -1.61 18.69 -7.94
N PRO A 142 -2.12 18.16 -9.07
CA PRO A 142 -2.12 16.71 -9.33
C PRO A 142 -0.71 16.10 -9.33
N VAL A 143 0.30 16.84 -9.82
CA VAL A 143 1.69 16.38 -9.82
C VAL A 143 2.24 16.36 -8.39
N ASN A 144 1.97 17.41 -7.60
CA ASN A 144 2.38 17.47 -6.20
C ASN A 144 1.70 16.37 -5.38
N ALA A 145 0.42 16.11 -5.61
CA ALA A 145 -0.31 15.04 -4.95
C ALA A 145 0.33 13.66 -5.21
N LEU A 146 0.78 13.40 -6.44
CA LEU A 146 1.50 12.17 -6.79
C LEU A 146 2.87 12.09 -6.10
N LEU A 147 3.63 13.17 -6.08
CA LEU A 147 4.97 13.22 -5.48
C LEU A 147 4.95 13.10 -3.96
N SER A 148 4.01 13.79 -3.31
CA SER A 148 3.86 13.79 -1.85
C SER A 148 3.07 12.60 -1.29
N GLY A 149 2.47 11.76 -2.16
CA GLY A 149 1.59 10.67 -1.74
C GLY A 149 0.29 11.16 -1.09
N ASN A 150 -0.21 12.33 -1.49
CA ASN A 150 -1.50 12.86 -1.05
C ASN A 150 -2.66 12.08 -1.70
N TYR A 151 -3.05 10.94 -1.10
CA TYR A 151 -4.07 10.05 -1.67
C TYR A 151 -5.43 10.68 -1.85
N ILE A 152 -5.80 11.72 -1.07
CA ILE A 152 -7.06 12.45 -1.25
C ILE A 152 -7.02 13.20 -2.58
N GLY A 153 -5.95 13.94 -2.86
CA GLY A 153 -5.75 14.61 -4.14
C GLY A 153 -5.64 13.64 -5.31
N ILE A 154 -4.90 12.54 -5.13
CA ILE A 154 -4.75 11.50 -6.16
C ILE A 154 -6.11 10.91 -6.54
N LEU A 155 -6.96 10.57 -5.58
CA LEU A 155 -8.30 10.05 -5.81
C LEU A 155 -9.20 11.09 -6.48
N PHE A 156 -9.17 12.35 -6.02
CA PHE A 156 -9.96 13.42 -6.60
C PHE A 156 -9.63 13.60 -8.09
N TRP A 157 -8.35 13.76 -8.42
CA TRP A 157 -7.91 13.90 -9.81
C TRP A 157 -8.12 12.62 -10.61
N GLY A 158 -7.91 11.45 -10.03
CA GLY A 158 -8.16 10.16 -10.68
C GLY A 158 -9.62 9.98 -11.09
N VAL A 159 -10.56 10.39 -10.21
CA VAL A 159 -12.01 10.40 -10.52
C VAL A 159 -12.31 11.41 -11.62
N LEU A 160 -11.82 12.64 -11.52
CA LEU A 160 -12.06 13.69 -12.49
C LEU A 160 -11.56 13.30 -13.89
N PHE A 161 -10.32 12.84 -14.01
CA PHE A 161 -9.78 12.32 -15.25
C PHE A 161 -10.57 11.10 -15.77
N GLY A 162 -10.94 10.17 -14.88
CA GLY A 162 -11.73 9.01 -15.25
C GLY A 162 -13.11 9.38 -15.84
N ILE A 163 -13.79 10.38 -15.29
CA ILE A 163 -15.07 10.88 -15.81
C ILE A 163 -14.88 11.50 -17.21
N LEU A 164 -13.85 12.32 -17.39
CA LEU A 164 -13.57 12.95 -18.67
C LEU A 164 -13.15 11.92 -19.74
N PHE A 165 -12.39 10.92 -19.38
CA PHE A 165 -11.99 9.81 -20.28
C PHE A 165 -13.18 8.95 -20.74
N ARG A 166 -14.35 9.02 -20.10
CA ARG A 166 -15.55 8.35 -20.60
C ARG A 166 -15.96 8.85 -21.99
N ALA A 167 -15.74 10.14 -22.27
CA ALA A 167 -16.04 10.75 -23.56
C ALA A 167 -14.98 10.46 -24.63
N ALA A 168 -13.83 9.90 -24.24
CA ALA A 168 -12.77 9.54 -25.17
C ALA A 168 -13.16 8.35 -26.05
N ASN A 169 -12.46 8.20 -27.18
CA ASN A 169 -12.64 7.07 -28.08
C ASN A 169 -12.15 5.76 -27.43
N ASP A 170 -12.57 4.63 -27.99
CA ASP A 170 -12.27 3.32 -27.42
C ASP A 170 -10.76 2.97 -27.47
N GLN A 171 -10.02 3.53 -28.43
CA GLN A 171 -8.57 3.37 -28.50
C GLN A 171 -7.88 4.03 -27.31
N THR A 172 -8.27 5.27 -26.96
CA THR A 172 -7.73 5.97 -25.79
C THR A 172 -8.05 5.25 -24.48
N LYS A 173 -9.27 4.71 -24.35
CA LYS A 173 -9.65 3.89 -23.20
C LYS A 173 -8.85 2.59 -23.11
N ALA A 174 -8.56 1.96 -24.25
CA ALA A 174 -7.72 0.78 -24.31
C ALA A 174 -6.30 1.08 -23.84
N VAL A 175 -5.67 2.15 -24.35
CA VAL A 175 -4.33 2.59 -23.93
C VAL A 175 -4.28 2.87 -22.43
N LEU A 176 -5.26 3.56 -21.87
CA LEU A 176 -5.33 3.85 -20.42
C LEU A 176 -5.42 2.54 -19.60
N SER A 177 -6.19 1.57 -20.09
CA SER A 177 -6.31 0.25 -19.47
C SER A 177 -5.03 -0.57 -19.55
N ASP A 178 -4.34 -0.52 -20.68
CA ASP A 178 -3.08 -1.21 -20.85
C ASP A 178 -2.02 -0.60 -19.93
N PHE A 179 -2.01 0.72 -19.82
CA PHE A 179 -1.14 1.43 -18.87
C PHE A 179 -1.43 1.02 -17.41
N ALA A 180 -2.72 0.91 -17.02
CA ALA A 180 -3.11 0.41 -15.70
C ALA A 180 -2.61 -1.04 -15.46
N SER A 181 -2.67 -1.87 -16.48
CA SER A 181 -2.19 -3.25 -16.43
C SER A 181 -0.66 -3.32 -16.29
N ILE A 182 0.06 -2.44 -17.00
CA ILE A 182 1.52 -2.33 -16.92
C ILE A 182 1.94 -1.88 -15.51
N VAL A 183 1.35 -0.81 -14.98
CA VAL A 183 1.65 -0.32 -13.62
C VAL A 183 1.34 -1.40 -12.57
N SER A 184 0.21 -2.12 -12.72
CA SER A 184 -0.11 -3.27 -11.86
C SER A 184 0.91 -4.40 -11.99
N GLY A 185 1.48 -4.58 -13.17
CA GLY A 185 2.58 -5.53 -13.43
C GLY A 185 3.85 -5.16 -12.67
N VAL A 186 4.23 -3.88 -12.66
CA VAL A 186 5.38 -3.38 -11.89
C VAL A 186 5.19 -3.65 -10.39
N VAL A 187 3.98 -3.38 -9.86
CA VAL A 187 3.67 -3.67 -8.44
C VAL A 187 3.82 -5.16 -8.14
N ARG A 188 3.38 -6.05 -9.03
CA ARG A 188 3.57 -7.51 -8.87
C ARG A 188 5.03 -7.91 -8.82
N ILE A 189 5.89 -7.23 -9.59
CA ILE A 189 7.34 -7.46 -9.54
C ILE A 189 7.87 -7.03 -8.16
N VAL A 190 7.52 -5.84 -7.69
CA VAL A 190 7.94 -5.35 -6.36
C VAL A 190 7.46 -6.29 -5.25
N ILE A 191 6.18 -6.71 -5.28
CA ILE A 191 5.63 -7.65 -4.30
C ILE A 191 6.38 -8.98 -4.31
N ARG A 192 6.91 -9.45 -5.44
CA ARG A 192 7.68 -10.71 -5.50
C ARG A 192 8.94 -10.67 -4.64
N PHE A 193 9.47 -9.49 -4.33
CA PHE A 193 10.57 -9.29 -3.39
C PHE A 193 10.14 -9.19 -1.93
N ALA A 194 8.82 -9.30 -1.63
CA ALA A 194 8.31 -9.19 -0.26
C ALA A 194 8.97 -10.16 0.74
N PRO A 195 9.30 -11.41 0.44
CA PRO A 195 9.97 -12.28 1.41
C PRO A 195 11.31 -11.71 1.89
N LEU A 196 12.10 -11.10 0.99
CA LEU A 196 13.35 -10.44 1.32
C LEU A 196 13.14 -9.10 2.04
N GLY A 197 12.15 -8.34 1.59
CA GLY A 197 11.78 -7.07 2.23
C GLY A 197 11.28 -7.27 3.66
N VAL A 198 10.40 -8.26 3.88
CA VAL A 198 9.86 -8.59 5.21
C VAL A 198 10.96 -9.12 6.14
N PHE A 199 11.88 -9.95 5.63
CA PHE A 199 13.08 -10.37 6.37
C PHE A 199 13.85 -9.15 6.90
N GLY A 200 14.17 -8.16 6.05
CA GLY A 200 14.89 -6.95 6.44
C GLY A 200 14.11 -6.06 7.42
N LEU A 201 12.78 -5.90 7.21
CA LEU A 201 11.92 -5.11 8.08
C LEU A 201 11.81 -5.72 9.48
N VAL A 202 11.60 -7.02 9.58
CA VAL A 202 11.47 -7.71 10.86
C VAL A 202 12.79 -7.67 11.62
N TYR A 203 13.91 -7.89 10.94
CA TYR A 203 15.24 -7.72 11.52
C TYR A 203 15.42 -6.29 12.06
N ALA A 204 15.05 -5.27 11.28
CA ALA A 204 15.15 -3.86 11.68
C ALA A 204 14.29 -3.55 12.91
N SER A 205 13.07 -4.06 12.96
CA SER A 205 12.17 -3.84 14.10
C SER A 205 12.68 -4.49 15.38
N CYS A 206 13.26 -5.68 15.28
CA CYS A 206 13.80 -6.38 16.44
C CYS A 206 15.11 -5.75 16.99
N THR A 207 15.91 -5.08 16.13
CA THR A 207 17.23 -4.54 16.52
C THR A 207 17.23 -3.06 16.85
N LYS A 208 16.43 -2.22 16.13
CA LYS A 208 16.46 -0.75 16.30
C LYS A 208 15.64 -0.22 17.49
N GLU A 209 14.61 -0.93 17.93
CA GLU A 209 13.65 -0.43 18.91
C GLU A 209 13.71 -1.14 20.28
N GLY A 210 14.80 -1.87 20.54
CA GLY A 210 14.92 -2.62 21.80
C GLY A 210 13.83 -3.70 21.92
N GLY A 211 13.55 -4.36 20.83
CA GLY A 211 12.43 -5.29 20.65
C GLY A 211 12.51 -6.62 21.41
N PHE A 212 13.41 -6.74 22.41
CA PHE A 212 13.40 -7.80 23.43
C PHE A 212 13.91 -7.27 24.74
#